data_d357dbedd0024e5b4e9bf3eebe991205
#
_entry.id   d357dbedd0024e5b4e9bf3eebe991205
#
_cell.length_a   1.000
_cell.length_b   1.000
_cell.length_c   1.000
_cell.angle_alpha   90.00
_cell.angle_beta   90.00
_cell.angle_gamma   90.00
#
_symmetry.space_group_name_H-M   'P 1'
#
loop_
_entity.id
_entity.type
_entity.pdbx_description
1 polymer ?
#
loop_
_entity_poly.entity_id
_entity_poly.type
_entity_poly.pdbx_seq_one_letter_code
_entity_poly.pdbx_strand_id
1 'polypeptide(L)'
;MEVLEAYDLTGSYRSAAQLCGVDHHTVRRYVKAREAGLDVTVRAAPARETVVDPFIDHVEGWVDRSKGTIRGNVVHEKLEALGYDGSERTTRRVVKRVKAVWRHKNHRSYRPWIPEPGLWFQWDYGDGPLVCGEKSVLFCGWLAWCRFRLVFPLRDKRLGTVIAALDRSFRRLGGAPTYALTDNEKTVTERHIAALPVRNPKIVSAAVYYGVTIATCVPFDPESKGGSEATVKIAKADLVPSDANLRDEYDSWEALEAACEAFMDKVNNRAHSVTRRRPVDMLAEEQARLHRIPDEPYTIAFGESRSVSWSSTIQFRGARYSVPHTL
;
A
#
# COMPACT_ATOMS: atom_id res chain seq x y z
N MET A 1 -23.52 9.69 -26.95
CA MET A 1 -24.48 9.78 -28.06
C MET A 1 -25.51 8.68 -27.87
N GLU A 2 -26.78 9.01 -27.85
CA GLU A 2 -27.85 8.02 -27.70
C GLU A 2 -28.02 7.20 -28.99
N VAL A 3 -28.43 5.95 -28.86
CA VAL A 3 -28.52 5.01 -29.98
C VAL A 3 -29.48 5.49 -31.09
N LEU A 4 -30.54 6.18 -30.70
CA LEU A 4 -31.51 6.71 -31.67
C LEU A 4 -30.97 7.95 -32.39
N GLU A 5 -30.24 8.84 -31.71
CA GLU A 5 -29.56 9.98 -32.33
C GLU A 5 -28.49 9.53 -33.32
N ALA A 6 -27.72 8.48 -32.97
CA ALA A 6 -26.72 7.91 -33.87
C ALA A 6 -27.36 7.29 -35.12
N TYR A 7 -28.58 6.70 -35.00
CA TYR A 7 -29.31 6.20 -36.15
C TYR A 7 -29.84 7.34 -37.00
N ASP A 8 -30.39 8.38 -36.41
CA ASP A 8 -30.92 9.55 -37.12
C ASP A 8 -29.79 10.27 -37.89
N LEU A 9 -28.58 10.27 -37.36
CA LEU A 9 -27.41 10.86 -38.02
C LEU A 9 -26.90 9.99 -39.20
N THR A 10 -26.95 8.66 -39.06
CA THR A 10 -26.26 7.75 -40.02
C THR A 10 -27.21 7.05 -40.99
N GLY A 11 -28.48 6.95 -40.68
CA GLY A 11 -29.50 6.20 -41.43
C GLY A 11 -29.23 4.70 -41.53
N SER A 12 -28.22 4.19 -40.79
CA SER A 12 -27.75 2.80 -40.86
C SER A 12 -27.64 2.15 -39.50
N TYR A 13 -28.32 1.00 -39.33
CA TYR A 13 -28.21 0.22 -38.08
C TYR A 13 -26.77 -0.19 -37.74
N ARG A 14 -25.94 -0.52 -38.74
CA ARG A 14 -24.54 -0.93 -38.53
C ARG A 14 -23.64 0.24 -38.16
N SER A 15 -23.81 1.38 -38.84
CA SER A 15 -23.04 2.57 -38.56
C SER A 15 -23.39 3.17 -37.19
N ALA A 16 -24.67 3.24 -36.84
CA ALA A 16 -25.10 3.66 -35.51
C ALA A 16 -24.60 2.70 -34.41
N ALA A 17 -24.63 1.40 -34.65
CA ALA A 17 -24.09 0.40 -33.71
C ALA A 17 -22.58 0.61 -33.46
N GLN A 18 -21.81 0.87 -34.51
CA GLN A 18 -20.38 1.14 -34.41
C GLN A 18 -20.09 2.43 -33.63
N LEU A 19 -20.85 3.50 -33.87
CA LEU A 19 -20.71 4.77 -33.13
C LEU A 19 -21.05 4.65 -31.65
N CYS A 20 -22.04 3.82 -31.31
CA CYS A 20 -22.49 3.67 -29.92
C CYS A 20 -21.83 2.50 -29.17
N GLY A 21 -21.00 1.68 -29.84
CA GLY A 21 -20.39 0.49 -29.25
C GLY A 21 -21.39 -0.59 -28.85
N VAL A 22 -22.52 -0.71 -29.56
CA VAL A 22 -23.58 -1.69 -29.32
C VAL A 22 -23.78 -2.60 -30.52
N ASP A 23 -24.50 -3.72 -30.36
CA ASP A 23 -24.85 -4.59 -31.46
C ASP A 23 -25.94 -3.97 -32.35
N HIS A 24 -25.89 -4.20 -33.68
CA HIS A 24 -26.83 -3.63 -34.66
C HIS A 24 -28.28 -4.13 -34.47
N HIS A 25 -28.48 -5.31 -33.91
CA HIS A 25 -29.82 -5.79 -33.52
C HIS A 25 -30.40 -4.95 -32.39
N THR A 26 -29.57 -4.45 -31.49
CA THR A 26 -29.95 -3.51 -30.44
C THR A 26 -30.47 -2.21 -31.06
N VAL A 27 -29.72 -1.61 -31.97
CA VAL A 27 -30.16 -0.39 -32.69
C VAL A 27 -31.48 -0.59 -33.39
N ARG A 28 -31.60 -1.69 -34.15
CA ARG A 28 -32.85 -2.05 -34.86
C ARG A 28 -34.04 -2.20 -33.91
N ARG A 29 -33.83 -2.79 -32.75
CA ARG A 29 -34.88 -2.92 -31.71
C ARG A 29 -35.36 -1.55 -31.23
N TYR A 30 -34.44 -0.63 -30.95
CA TYR A 30 -34.75 0.72 -30.48
C TYR A 30 -35.51 1.52 -31.56
N VAL A 31 -35.06 1.47 -32.80
CA VAL A 31 -35.71 2.17 -33.91
C VAL A 31 -37.11 1.66 -34.14
N LYS A 32 -37.32 0.32 -34.21
CA LYS A 32 -38.64 -0.29 -34.36
C LYS A 32 -39.58 0.03 -33.19
N ALA A 33 -39.06 0.09 -31.96
CA ALA A 33 -39.87 0.46 -30.82
C ALA A 33 -40.33 1.94 -30.90
N ARG A 34 -39.42 2.83 -31.33
CA ARG A 34 -39.76 4.25 -31.58
C ARG A 34 -40.82 4.39 -32.71
N GLU A 35 -40.64 3.68 -33.82
CA GLU A 35 -41.59 3.67 -34.95
C GLU A 35 -42.98 3.13 -34.56
N ALA A 36 -43.01 2.22 -33.59
CA ALA A 36 -44.24 1.68 -33.01
C ALA A 36 -44.86 2.58 -31.90
N GLY A 37 -44.27 3.73 -31.62
CA GLY A 37 -44.69 4.63 -30.53
C GLY A 37 -44.54 4.05 -29.13
N LEU A 38 -43.69 3.00 -28.97
CA LEU A 38 -43.42 2.38 -27.71
C LEU A 38 -42.30 3.15 -26.99
N ASP A 39 -42.49 3.44 -25.70
CA ASP A 39 -41.44 4.01 -24.86
C ASP A 39 -40.27 3.03 -24.74
N VAL A 40 -39.11 3.43 -25.24
CA VAL A 40 -37.90 2.59 -25.35
C VAL A 40 -37.16 2.47 -24.03
N THR A 41 -37.63 3.13 -22.99
CA THR A 41 -37.10 2.93 -21.64
C THR A 41 -37.39 1.50 -21.24
N VAL A 42 -36.34 0.70 -21.09
CA VAL A 42 -36.43 -0.71 -20.71
C VAL A 42 -37.22 -0.79 -19.38
N ARG A 43 -38.51 -1.12 -19.46
CA ARG A 43 -39.18 -1.64 -18.29
C ARG A 43 -38.51 -2.97 -17.97
N ALA A 44 -37.68 -2.95 -16.97
CA ALA A 44 -37.25 -4.19 -16.34
C ALA A 44 -38.52 -4.96 -16.03
N ALA A 45 -38.63 -6.17 -16.57
CA ALA A 45 -39.76 -7.06 -16.23
C ALA A 45 -39.85 -7.09 -14.70
N PRO A 46 -41.06 -6.98 -14.11
CA PRO A 46 -41.19 -7.02 -12.66
C PRO A 46 -40.47 -8.25 -12.16
N ALA A 47 -39.54 -8.05 -11.22
CA ALA A 47 -38.77 -9.13 -10.66
C ALA A 47 -39.75 -10.12 -10.04
N ARG A 48 -39.73 -11.39 -10.51
CA ARG A 48 -40.53 -12.44 -9.90
C ARG A 48 -40.12 -12.55 -8.44
N GLU A 49 -41.09 -12.53 -7.54
CA GLU A 49 -40.88 -12.80 -6.15
C GLU A 49 -40.14 -14.14 -5.99
N THR A 50 -39.09 -14.13 -5.24
CA THR A 50 -38.31 -15.34 -4.97
C THR A 50 -38.53 -15.79 -3.53
N VAL A 51 -38.43 -17.09 -3.28
CA VAL A 51 -38.64 -17.69 -1.95
C VAL A 51 -37.80 -17.03 -0.85
N VAL A 52 -36.73 -16.32 -1.24
CA VAL A 52 -35.83 -15.63 -0.30
C VAL A 52 -36.26 -14.19 0.00
N ASP A 53 -37.21 -13.61 -0.79
CA ASP A 53 -37.57 -12.18 -0.62
C ASP A 53 -38.16 -11.85 0.76
N PRO A 54 -38.95 -12.72 1.41
CA PRO A 54 -39.42 -12.49 2.79
C PRO A 54 -38.28 -12.38 3.82
N PHE A 55 -37.11 -12.89 3.50
CA PHE A 55 -35.93 -12.94 4.39
C PHE A 55 -34.88 -11.91 4.04
N ILE A 56 -35.10 -11.04 3.05
CA ILE A 56 -34.08 -10.13 2.53
C ILE A 56 -33.55 -9.19 3.60
N ASP A 57 -34.44 -8.68 4.46
CA ASP A 57 -34.07 -7.76 5.56
C ASP A 57 -33.14 -8.43 6.56
N HIS A 58 -33.31 -9.71 6.85
CA HIS A 58 -32.38 -10.48 7.69
C HIS A 58 -31.03 -10.62 7.04
N VAL A 59 -30.98 -10.92 5.74
CA VAL A 59 -29.73 -11.03 4.99
C VAL A 59 -28.98 -9.70 4.96
N GLU A 60 -29.68 -8.60 4.72
CA GLU A 60 -29.10 -7.25 4.73
C GLU A 60 -28.56 -6.90 6.11
N GLY A 61 -29.32 -7.15 7.17
CA GLY A 61 -28.90 -6.92 8.55
C GLY A 61 -27.67 -7.75 8.97
N TRP A 62 -27.55 -9.00 8.48
CA TRP A 62 -26.37 -9.82 8.75
C TRP A 62 -25.15 -9.36 7.94
N VAL A 63 -25.34 -8.95 6.69
CA VAL A 63 -24.27 -8.39 5.85
C VAL A 63 -23.75 -7.08 6.48
N ASP A 64 -24.64 -6.23 6.95
CA ASP A 64 -24.26 -4.96 7.58
C ASP A 64 -23.50 -5.19 8.90
N ARG A 65 -24.04 -5.98 9.83
CA ARG A 65 -23.37 -6.32 11.10
C ARG A 65 -22.00 -6.99 10.91
N SER A 66 -21.85 -7.79 9.87
CA SER A 66 -20.59 -8.45 9.54
C SER A 66 -19.65 -7.58 8.71
N LYS A 67 -20.00 -6.32 8.43
CA LYS A 67 -19.26 -5.43 7.53
C LYS A 67 -18.93 -6.10 6.18
N GLY A 68 -19.92 -6.82 5.63
CA GLY A 68 -19.79 -7.51 4.35
C GLY A 68 -18.97 -8.81 4.37
N THR A 69 -18.50 -9.30 5.52
CA THR A 69 -17.62 -10.50 5.61
C THR A 69 -18.37 -11.82 5.71
N ILE A 70 -19.63 -11.86 6.19
CA ILE A 70 -20.41 -13.09 6.41
C ILE A 70 -20.39 -14.02 5.19
N ARG A 71 -20.21 -15.30 5.39
CA ARG A 71 -20.18 -16.29 4.30
C ARG A 71 -21.60 -16.73 3.91
N GLY A 72 -21.81 -17.09 2.62
CA GLY A 72 -23.11 -17.48 2.09
C GLY A 72 -23.69 -18.75 2.71
N ASN A 73 -22.86 -19.73 3.08
CA ASN A 73 -23.30 -20.93 3.80
C ASN A 73 -23.82 -20.58 5.20
N VAL A 74 -23.15 -19.72 5.94
CA VAL A 74 -23.60 -19.25 7.27
C VAL A 74 -24.94 -18.53 7.18
N VAL A 75 -25.14 -17.74 6.11
CA VAL A 75 -26.42 -17.09 5.86
C VAL A 75 -27.50 -18.14 5.56
N HIS A 76 -27.18 -19.18 4.80
CA HIS A 76 -28.11 -20.26 4.48
C HIS A 76 -28.58 -21.00 5.75
N GLU A 77 -27.65 -21.44 6.58
CA GLU A 77 -27.95 -22.09 7.88
C GLU A 77 -28.86 -21.22 8.76
N LYS A 78 -28.61 -19.90 8.78
CA LYS A 78 -29.45 -18.95 9.53
C LYS A 78 -30.86 -18.78 8.92
N LEU A 79 -30.98 -18.86 7.59
CA LEU A 79 -32.24 -18.78 6.90
C LEU A 79 -33.06 -20.06 7.12
N GLU A 80 -32.43 -21.25 7.07
CA GLU A 80 -33.07 -22.53 7.38
C GLU A 80 -33.68 -22.52 8.79
N ALA A 81 -32.91 -21.97 9.77
CA ALA A 81 -33.38 -21.80 11.15
C ALA A 81 -34.60 -20.84 11.26
N LEU A 82 -34.85 -19.99 10.25
CA LEU A 82 -36.03 -19.11 10.15
C LEU A 82 -37.13 -19.71 9.28
N GLY A 83 -36.99 -20.97 8.82
CA GLY A 83 -37.98 -21.67 8.02
C GLY A 83 -37.83 -21.48 6.50
N TYR A 84 -36.66 -21.07 6.03
CA TYR A 84 -36.36 -21.01 4.58
C TYR A 84 -36.09 -22.41 4.04
N ASP A 85 -36.82 -22.82 3.01
CA ASP A 85 -36.74 -24.14 2.35
C ASP A 85 -36.08 -24.11 0.95
N GLY A 86 -35.52 -22.97 0.58
CA GLY A 86 -34.89 -22.77 -0.72
C GLY A 86 -33.42 -23.27 -0.78
N SER A 87 -32.87 -23.34 -1.99
CA SER A 87 -31.53 -23.86 -2.20
C SER A 87 -30.43 -22.93 -1.73
N GLU A 88 -29.32 -23.49 -1.24
CA GLU A 88 -28.11 -22.75 -0.88
C GLU A 88 -27.56 -21.90 -2.06
N ARG A 89 -27.68 -22.41 -3.30
CA ARG A 89 -27.32 -21.69 -4.52
C ARG A 89 -28.08 -20.37 -4.65
N THR A 90 -29.35 -20.36 -4.33
CA THR A 90 -30.21 -19.16 -4.34
C THR A 90 -29.75 -18.18 -3.27
N THR A 91 -29.55 -18.67 -2.05
CA THR A 91 -28.98 -17.86 -0.93
C THR A 91 -27.67 -17.22 -1.32
N ARG A 92 -26.72 -17.98 -1.85
CA ARG A 92 -25.40 -17.45 -2.27
C ARG A 92 -25.51 -16.34 -3.32
N ARG A 93 -26.47 -16.46 -4.27
CA ARG A 93 -26.74 -15.42 -5.28
C ARG A 93 -27.27 -14.13 -4.65
N VAL A 94 -28.19 -14.26 -3.70
CA VAL A 94 -28.78 -13.13 -2.98
C VAL A 94 -27.71 -12.46 -2.10
N VAL A 95 -26.95 -13.22 -1.31
CA VAL A 95 -25.85 -12.71 -0.50
C VAL A 95 -24.83 -11.96 -1.36
N LYS A 96 -24.49 -12.48 -2.56
CA LYS A 96 -23.60 -11.79 -3.50
C LYS A 96 -24.17 -10.44 -3.95
N ARG A 97 -25.48 -10.39 -4.25
CA ARG A 97 -26.18 -9.17 -4.64
C ARG A 97 -26.22 -8.15 -3.50
N VAL A 98 -26.63 -8.56 -2.31
CA VAL A 98 -26.70 -7.71 -1.11
C VAL A 98 -25.30 -7.16 -0.76
N LYS A 99 -24.27 -7.99 -0.78
CA LYS A 99 -22.89 -7.55 -0.56
C LYS A 99 -22.41 -6.55 -1.62
N ALA A 100 -22.84 -6.69 -2.87
CA ALA A 100 -22.50 -5.72 -3.92
C ALA A 100 -23.12 -4.35 -3.63
N VAL A 101 -24.41 -4.32 -3.23
CA VAL A 101 -25.11 -3.09 -2.83
C VAL A 101 -24.46 -2.49 -1.58
N TRP A 102 -24.18 -3.33 -0.57
CA TRP A 102 -23.52 -2.90 0.66
C TRP A 102 -22.14 -2.28 0.39
N ARG A 103 -21.33 -2.91 -0.44
CA ARG A 103 -20.02 -2.36 -0.86
C ARG A 103 -20.18 -1.02 -1.56
N HIS A 104 -21.18 -0.88 -2.43
CA HIS A 104 -21.42 0.39 -3.13
C HIS A 104 -21.82 1.51 -2.17
N LYS A 105 -22.70 1.22 -1.19
CA LYS A 105 -23.11 2.19 -0.16
C LYS A 105 -21.96 2.55 0.81
N ASN A 106 -21.10 1.58 1.13
CA ASN A 106 -19.99 1.73 2.08
C ASN A 106 -18.65 1.92 1.35
N HIS A 107 -18.68 2.10 0.03
CA HIS A 107 -17.48 2.44 -0.71
C HIS A 107 -17.08 3.86 -0.32
N ARG A 108 -16.04 3.96 0.52
CA ARG A 108 -15.36 5.23 0.71
C ARG A 108 -14.89 5.66 -0.66
N SER A 109 -15.30 6.85 -1.12
CA SER A 109 -14.70 7.45 -2.31
C SER A 109 -13.23 7.67 -1.99
N TYR A 110 -12.39 6.76 -2.48
CA TYR A 110 -10.95 6.89 -2.39
C TYR A 110 -10.58 8.14 -3.21
N ARG A 111 -10.29 9.24 -2.54
CA ARG A 111 -9.52 10.31 -3.16
C ARG A 111 -8.09 9.81 -3.23
N PRO A 112 -7.55 9.57 -4.43
CA PRO A 112 -6.14 9.21 -4.54
C PRO A 112 -5.35 10.30 -3.82
N TRP A 113 -4.61 9.93 -2.79
CA TRP A 113 -3.66 10.84 -2.18
C TRP A 113 -2.58 11.13 -3.22
N ILE A 114 -2.59 12.36 -3.75
CA ILE A 114 -1.59 12.85 -4.70
C ILE A 114 -0.56 13.59 -3.86
N PRO A 115 0.55 12.97 -3.50
CA PRO A 115 1.60 13.61 -2.75
C PRO A 115 2.31 14.63 -3.65
N GLU A 116 2.77 15.71 -3.06
CA GLU A 116 3.69 16.63 -3.72
C GLU A 116 5.11 16.06 -3.73
N PRO A 117 5.94 16.40 -4.73
CA PRO A 117 7.32 15.92 -4.79
C PRO A 117 8.14 16.42 -3.60
N GLY A 118 8.98 15.55 -3.05
CA GLY A 118 9.86 15.82 -1.90
C GLY A 118 9.16 15.88 -0.55
N LEU A 119 7.84 15.62 -0.49
CA LEU A 119 7.08 15.82 0.75
C LEU A 119 7.09 14.58 1.65
N TRP A 120 6.83 13.40 1.11
CA TRP A 120 6.58 12.21 1.92
C TRP A 120 7.44 11.01 1.54
N PHE A 121 8.16 10.50 2.53
CA PHE A 121 8.78 9.19 2.54
C PHE A 121 8.06 8.29 3.54
N GLN A 122 7.79 7.05 3.18
CA GLN A 122 7.21 6.06 4.07
C GLN A 122 8.17 4.89 4.23
N TRP A 123 8.24 4.30 5.43
CA TRP A 123 8.97 3.06 5.61
C TRP A 123 8.24 2.07 6.49
N ASP A 124 8.53 0.83 6.28
CA ASP A 124 7.99 -0.31 7.00
C ASP A 124 8.98 -1.46 6.99
N TYR A 125 8.67 -2.51 7.74
CA TYR A 125 9.52 -3.68 7.82
C TYR A 125 8.76 -4.94 7.41
N GLY A 126 9.48 -5.82 6.71
CA GLY A 126 9.06 -7.19 6.46
C GLY A 126 10.01 -8.17 7.13
N ASP A 127 9.50 -9.34 7.53
CA ASP A 127 10.39 -10.45 7.86
C ASP A 127 11.16 -10.83 6.60
N GLY A 128 12.47 -10.80 6.67
CA GLY A 128 13.37 -11.18 5.60
C GLY A 128 13.64 -12.69 5.57
N PRO A 129 14.44 -13.16 4.60
CA PRO A 129 14.88 -14.55 4.53
C PRO A 129 15.84 -14.88 5.66
N LEU A 130 16.05 -16.18 5.86
CA LEU A 130 17.21 -16.65 6.64
C LEU A 130 18.49 -16.43 5.83
N VAL A 131 19.54 -16.01 6.52
CA VAL A 131 20.89 -15.86 5.96
C VAL A 131 21.86 -16.59 6.88
N CYS A 132 22.47 -17.65 6.41
CA CYS A 132 23.30 -18.54 7.23
C CYS A 132 22.60 -18.96 8.54
N GLY A 133 21.29 -19.24 8.50
CA GLY A 133 20.48 -19.61 9.66
C GLY A 133 20.05 -18.45 10.58
N GLU A 134 20.53 -17.22 10.34
CA GLU A 134 20.11 -16.02 11.08
C GLU A 134 18.89 -15.35 10.44
N LYS A 135 17.99 -14.86 11.27
CA LYS A 135 16.84 -14.08 10.80
C LYS A 135 17.28 -12.71 10.30
N SER A 136 16.76 -12.31 9.16
CA SER A 136 16.90 -10.95 8.64
C SER A 136 15.58 -10.18 8.69
N VAL A 137 15.68 -8.88 8.52
CA VAL A 137 14.54 -7.95 8.39
C VAL A 137 14.73 -7.17 7.10
N LEU A 138 13.70 -7.02 6.31
CA LEU A 138 13.70 -6.13 5.15
C LEU A 138 13.17 -4.77 5.57
N PHE A 139 14.03 -3.76 5.56
CA PHE A 139 13.61 -2.35 5.61
C PHE A 139 13.09 -1.96 4.23
N CYS A 140 11.85 -1.49 4.17
CA CYS A 140 11.17 -1.14 2.94
C CYS A 140 10.80 0.33 2.95
N GLY A 141 11.51 1.15 2.17
CA GLY A 141 11.25 2.57 1.98
C GLY A 141 10.48 2.85 0.68
N TRP A 142 9.74 3.94 0.67
CA TRP A 142 8.95 4.37 -0.48
C TRP A 142 8.75 5.88 -0.50
N LEU A 143 9.17 6.55 -1.59
CA LEU A 143 8.85 7.94 -1.85
C LEU A 143 7.45 8.04 -2.47
N ALA A 144 6.61 8.87 -1.89
CA ALA A 144 5.20 8.87 -2.19
C ALA A 144 4.85 9.47 -3.57
N TRP A 145 5.62 10.43 -4.07
CA TRP A 145 5.35 11.04 -5.36
C TRP A 145 5.90 10.22 -6.54
N CYS A 146 7.20 9.97 -6.59
CA CYS A 146 7.82 9.22 -7.68
C CYS A 146 7.59 7.70 -7.59
N ARG A 147 7.08 7.20 -6.47
CA ARG A 147 6.87 5.77 -6.21
C ARG A 147 8.16 4.96 -6.12
N PHE A 148 9.29 5.63 -5.95
CA PHE A 148 10.59 4.99 -5.83
C PHE A 148 10.67 4.13 -4.58
N ARG A 149 11.16 2.91 -4.72
CA ARG A 149 11.25 1.91 -3.66
C ARG A 149 12.67 1.65 -3.25
N LEU A 150 12.88 1.53 -1.94
CA LEU A 150 14.13 1.12 -1.33
C LEU A 150 13.88 -0.16 -0.52
N VAL A 151 14.80 -1.11 -0.62
CA VAL A 151 14.78 -2.32 0.21
C VAL A 151 16.19 -2.63 0.65
N PHE A 152 16.40 -2.69 1.96
CA PHE A 152 17.68 -3.02 2.57
C PHE A 152 17.53 -4.19 3.54
N PRO A 153 18.44 -5.16 3.57
CA PRO A 153 18.45 -6.17 4.60
C PRO A 153 19.06 -5.60 5.89
N LEU A 154 18.41 -5.85 7.01
CA LEU A 154 18.84 -5.47 8.34
C LEU A 154 18.97 -6.70 9.21
N ARG A 155 19.93 -6.69 10.15
CA ARG A 155 20.09 -7.75 11.16
C ARG A 155 19.06 -7.63 12.28
N ASP A 156 18.63 -6.41 12.60
CA ASP A 156 17.67 -6.12 13.66
C ASP A 156 16.92 -4.80 13.40
N LYS A 157 15.96 -4.49 14.29
CA LYS A 157 15.21 -3.22 14.29
C LYS A 157 15.65 -2.30 15.42
N ARG A 158 16.91 -2.40 15.88
CA ARG A 158 17.42 -1.51 16.93
C ARG A 158 17.52 -0.09 16.40
N LEU A 159 17.40 0.87 17.31
CA LEU A 159 17.39 2.28 16.95
C LEU A 159 18.59 2.70 16.08
N GLY A 160 19.80 2.23 16.39
CA GLY A 160 21.00 2.50 15.60
C GLY A 160 20.89 1.98 14.17
N THR A 161 20.40 0.75 14.02
CA THR A 161 20.19 0.11 12.72
C THR A 161 19.15 0.85 11.89
N VAL A 162 18.07 1.31 12.54
CA VAL A 162 16.99 2.07 11.87
C VAL A 162 17.50 3.43 11.40
N ILE A 163 18.26 4.15 12.22
CA ILE A 163 18.84 5.46 11.85
C ILE A 163 19.84 5.30 10.70
N ALA A 164 20.67 4.26 10.72
CA ALA A 164 21.59 3.96 9.62
C ALA A 164 20.82 3.63 8.32
N ALA A 165 19.70 2.91 8.40
CA ALA A 165 18.86 2.62 7.24
C ALA A 165 18.19 3.88 6.69
N LEU A 166 17.78 4.81 7.53
CA LEU A 166 17.26 6.13 7.11
C LEU A 166 18.35 6.97 6.45
N ASP A 167 19.56 7.05 7.03
CA ASP A 167 20.72 7.72 6.40
C ASP A 167 21.01 7.15 5.01
N ARG A 168 21.13 5.81 4.92
CA ARG A 168 21.35 5.10 3.63
C ARG A 168 20.22 5.43 2.64
N SER A 169 18.97 5.52 3.12
CA SER A 169 17.82 5.88 2.29
C SER A 169 17.96 7.29 1.72
N PHE A 170 18.21 8.28 2.56
CA PHE A 170 18.30 9.67 2.15
C PHE A 170 19.49 9.93 1.22
N ARG A 171 20.64 9.29 1.47
CA ARG A 171 21.79 9.36 0.56
C ARG A 171 21.48 8.76 -0.80
N ARG A 172 20.79 7.60 -0.84
CA ARG A 172 20.41 6.98 -2.11
C ARG A 172 19.35 7.77 -2.88
N LEU A 173 18.47 8.47 -2.17
CA LEU A 173 17.50 9.36 -2.77
C LEU A 173 18.10 10.68 -3.27
N GLY A 174 19.31 11.03 -2.81
CA GLY A 174 19.97 12.29 -3.11
C GLY A 174 19.49 13.46 -2.24
N GLY A 175 18.79 13.17 -1.14
CA GLY A 175 18.28 14.15 -0.20
C GLY A 175 17.21 13.58 0.72
N ALA A 176 16.75 14.39 1.67
CA ALA A 176 15.72 14.01 2.64
C ALA A 176 14.36 14.63 2.32
N PRO A 177 13.25 13.93 2.51
CA PRO A 177 11.90 14.48 2.37
C PRO A 177 11.53 15.37 3.54
N THR A 178 10.47 16.14 3.41
CA THR A 178 9.95 16.96 4.54
C THR A 178 9.39 16.08 5.66
N TYR A 179 8.67 15.03 5.32
CA TYR A 179 8.04 14.11 6.28
C TYR A 179 8.46 12.67 6.01
N ALA A 180 8.71 11.95 7.10
CA ALA A 180 8.95 10.52 7.07
C ALA A 180 7.92 9.80 7.94
N LEU A 181 7.11 8.92 7.34
CA LEU A 181 5.96 8.26 7.94
C LEU A 181 6.27 6.78 8.23
N THR A 182 5.97 6.34 9.43
CA THR A 182 6.07 4.92 9.84
C THR A 182 4.96 4.53 10.81
N ASP A 183 4.93 3.26 11.21
CA ASP A 183 4.07 2.79 12.28
C ASP A 183 4.51 3.28 13.66
N ASN A 184 3.63 3.12 14.64
CA ASN A 184 3.89 3.40 16.04
C ASN A 184 4.76 2.30 16.70
N GLU A 185 5.90 1.96 16.10
CA GLU A 185 6.81 0.99 16.68
C GLU A 185 7.65 1.59 17.84
N LYS A 186 8.16 0.72 18.73
CA LYS A 186 8.89 1.14 19.95
C LYS A 186 10.16 1.95 19.67
N THR A 187 10.80 1.77 18.53
CA THR A 187 11.97 2.55 18.11
C THR A 187 11.64 4.01 17.81
N VAL A 188 10.39 4.28 17.40
CA VAL A 188 9.91 5.63 17.04
C VAL A 188 9.03 6.22 18.15
N THR A 189 8.16 5.41 18.75
CA THR A 189 7.20 5.84 19.78
C THR A 189 7.43 5.06 21.08
N GLU A 190 7.87 5.74 22.13
CA GLU A 190 8.12 5.10 23.43
C GLU A 190 6.83 4.76 24.18
N ARG A 191 5.86 5.67 24.14
CA ARG A 191 4.57 5.54 24.85
C ARG A 191 3.53 6.45 24.22
N HIS A 192 2.27 6.26 24.62
CA HIS A 192 1.18 7.18 24.31
C HIS A 192 0.66 7.84 25.59
N ILE A 193 0.43 9.14 25.56
CA ILE A 193 -0.21 9.90 26.62
C ILE A 193 -1.45 10.57 26.03
N ALA A 194 -2.63 10.27 26.55
CA ALA A 194 -3.91 10.76 26.02
C ALA A 194 -4.07 10.55 24.51
N ALA A 195 -3.69 9.35 24.03
CA ALA A 195 -3.65 8.96 22.60
C ALA A 195 -2.63 9.73 21.74
N LEU A 196 -1.80 10.60 22.30
CA LEU A 196 -0.71 11.27 21.57
C LEU A 196 0.59 10.45 21.68
N PRO A 197 1.28 10.18 20.56
CA PRO A 197 2.53 9.42 20.58
C PRO A 197 3.67 10.27 21.17
N VAL A 198 4.32 9.74 22.20
CA VAL A 198 5.57 10.29 22.75
C VAL A 198 6.72 9.65 21.99
N ARG A 199 7.42 10.43 21.18
CA ARG A 199 8.50 9.94 20.33
C ARG A 199 9.77 9.69 21.10
N ASN A 200 10.57 8.73 20.63
CA ASN A 200 11.90 8.49 21.14
C ASN A 200 12.77 9.73 20.86
N PRO A 201 13.37 10.38 21.89
CA PRO A 201 14.16 11.60 21.71
C PRO A 201 15.33 11.44 20.73
N LYS A 202 15.94 10.25 20.66
CA LYS A 202 17.09 9.99 19.79
C LYS A 202 16.69 9.94 18.31
N ILE A 203 15.51 9.41 17.98
CA ILE A 203 15.03 9.45 16.59
C ILE A 203 14.61 10.87 16.19
N VAL A 204 14.07 11.64 17.15
CA VAL A 204 13.78 13.08 16.92
C VAL A 204 15.07 13.85 16.64
N SER A 205 16.14 13.61 17.40
CA SER A 205 17.44 14.26 17.16
C SER A 205 18.01 13.91 15.79
N ALA A 206 17.92 12.65 15.37
CA ALA A 206 18.32 12.24 14.03
C ALA A 206 17.44 12.90 12.94
N ALA A 207 16.15 12.98 13.16
CA ALA A 207 15.23 13.64 12.24
C ALA A 207 15.54 15.12 12.07
N VAL A 208 15.80 15.82 13.16
CA VAL A 208 16.24 17.24 13.14
C VAL A 208 17.56 17.39 12.37
N TYR A 209 18.50 16.49 12.58
CA TYR A 209 19.79 16.51 11.88
C TYR A 209 19.62 16.41 10.35
N TYR A 210 18.70 15.60 9.86
CA TYR A 210 18.39 15.48 8.44
C TYR A 210 17.33 16.47 7.92
N GLY A 211 16.79 17.33 8.77
CA GLY A 211 15.73 18.28 8.40
C GLY A 211 14.38 17.62 8.10
N VAL A 212 14.13 16.44 8.71
CA VAL A 212 12.93 15.63 8.46
C VAL A 212 11.99 15.66 9.67
N THR A 213 10.70 15.72 9.44
CA THR A 213 9.70 15.53 10.49
C THR A 213 9.21 14.07 10.49
N ILE A 214 9.47 13.34 11.57
CA ILE A 214 8.95 11.98 11.73
C ILE A 214 7.46 12.04 12.06
N ALA A 215 6.64 11.44 11.22
CA ALA A 215 5.21 11.22 11.43
C ALA A 215 4.93 9.74 11.71
N THR A 216 3.91 9.46 12.51
CA THR A 216 3.40 8.09 12.70
C THR A 216 1.97 8.03 12.22
N CYS A 217 1.56 6.86 11.72
CA CYS A 217 0.19 6.64 11.29
C CYS A 217 -0.80 6.91 12.41
N VAL A 218 -1.95 7.50 12.06
CA VAL A 218 -3.08 7.57 13.00
C VAL A 218 -3.50 6.12 13.29
N PRO A 219 -3.68 5.74 14.57
CA PRO A 219 -4.18 4.42 14.91
C PRO A 219 -5.46 4.10 14.13
N PHE A 220 -5.53 2.91 13.56
CA PHE A 220 -6.66 2.42 12.75
C PHE A 220 -6.91 3.13 11.40
N ASP A 221 -5.92 3.87 10.85
CA ASP A 221 -5.98 4.37 9.47
C ASP A 221 -5.01 3.60 8.54
N PRO A 222 -5.45 2.48 7.95
CA PRO A 222 -4.62 1.68 7.06
C PRO A 222 -4.36 2.37 5.71
N GLU A 223 -5.11 3.41 5.36
CA GLU A 223 -4.98 4.05 4.05
C GLU A 223 -3.77 4.98 3.95
N SER A 224 -3.28 5.48 5.08
CA SER A 224 -2.14 6.40 5.12
C SER A 224 -0.79 5.75 4.76
N LYS A 225 -0.67 4.42 4.78
CA LYS A 225 0.59 3.68 4.64
C LYS A 225 0.66 2.70 3.46
N GLY A 226 -0.33 2.71 2.57
CA GLY A 226 -0.47 1.72 1.49
C GLY A 226 0.75 1.55 0.57
N GLY A 227 1.64 2.55 0.47
CA GLY A 227 2.81 2.50 -0.39
C GLY A 227 3.95 1.64 0.18
N SER A 228 4.30 1.82 1.45
CA SER A 228 5.32 1.01 2.12
C SER A 228 4.85 -0.42 2.35
N GLU A 229 3.59 -0.64 2.72
CA GLU A 229 3.00 -1.99 2.84
C GLU A 229 3.03 -2.75 1.50
N ALA A 230 2.68 -2.08 0.40
CA ALA A 230 2.80 -2.67 -0.93
C ALA A 230 4.26 -3.00 -1.27
N THR A 231 5.23 -2.17 -0.84
CA THR A 231 6.66 -2.44 -1.02
C THR A 231 7.10 -3.66 -0.23
N VAL A 232 6.70 -3.78 1.04
CA VAL A 232 6.94 -4.98 1.86
C VAL A 232 6.40 -6.23 1.19
N LYS A 233 5.15 -6.18 0.72
CA LYS A 233 4.49 -7.32 0.07
C LYS A 233 5.26 -7.82 -1.16
N ILE A 234 5.65 -6.92 -2.06
CA ILE A 234 6.37 -7.31 -3.28
C ILE A 234 7.82 -7.71 -2.99
N ALA A 235 8.48 -7.06 -2.02
CA ALA A 235 9.83 -7.42 -1.60
C ALA A 235 9.85 -8.83 -0.99
N LYS A 236 8.91 -9.15 -0.09
CA LYS A 236 8.78 -10.52 0.47
C LYS A 236 8.51 -11.55 -0.62
N ALA A 237 7.64 -11.27 -1.57
CA ALA A 237 7.31 -12.19 -2.66
C ALA A 237 8.51 -12.49 -3.58
N ASP A 238 9.39 -11.50 -3.78
CA ASP A 238 10.54 -11.65 -4.68
C ASP A 238 11.83 -12.10 -3.95
N LEU A 239 12.02 -11.73 -2.68
CA LEU A 239 13.28 -11.91 -1.96
C LEU A 239 13.26 -13.02 -0.92
N VAL A 240 12.10 -13.35 -0.33
CA VAL A 240 12.01 -14.42 0.66
C VAL A 240 11.78 -15.75 -0.05
N PRO A 241 12.65 -16.76 0.11
CA PRO A 241 12.48 -18.08 -0.48
C PRO A 241 11.09 -18.67 -0.20
N SER A 242 10.45 -19.18 -1.24
CA SER A 242 9.13 -19.79 -1.16
C SER A 242 8.84 -20.66 -2.38
N ASP A 243 7.87 -21.57 -2.27
CA ASP A 243 7.41 -22.39 -3.40
C ASP A 243 6.89 -21.54 -4.58
N ALA A 244 6.48 -20.30 -4.32
CA ALA A 244 5.96 -19.42 -5.36
C ALA A 244 7.05 -18.74 -6.21
N ASN A 245 8.25 -18.55 -5.68
CA ASN A 245 9.35 -17.90 -6.37
C ASN A 245 10.55 -18.80 -6.66
N LEU A 246 10.56 -20.01 -6.08
CA LEU A 246 11.61 -21.04 -6.25
C LEU A 246 13.02 -20.49 -6.03
N ARG A 247 13.15 -19.53 -5.12
CA ARG A 247 14.44 -18.94 -4.78
C ARG A 247 15.14 -19.80 -3.75
N ASP A 248 16.45 -19.96 -3.89
CA ASP A 248 17.30 -20.63 -2.90
C ASP A 248 17.52 -19.74 -1.67
N GLU A 249 17.92 -20.36 -0.56
CA GLU A 249 18.37 -19.64 0.63
C GLU A 249 19.65 -18.84 0.34
N TYR A 250 19.91 -17.84 1.15
CA TYR A 250 21.07 -16.97 0.96
C TYR A 250 22.27 -17.45 1.77
N ASP A 251 23.36 -17.69 1.08
CA ASP A 251 24.63 -18.18 1.67
C ASP A 251 25.37 -17.07 2.42
N SER A 252 25.08 -15.80 2.16
CA SER A 252 25.75 -14.67 2.79
C SER A 252 24.88 -13.42 2.83
N TRP A 253 25.25 -12.46 3.67
CA TRP A 253 24.63 -11.14 3.74
C TRP A 253 24.84 -10.35 2.44
N GLU A 254 25.99 -10.48 1.83
CA GLU A 254 26.36 -9.86 0.56
C GLU A 254 25.44 -10.37 -0.57
N ALA A 255 25.12 -11.66 -0.57
CA ALA A 255 24.17 -12.25 -1.53
C ALA A 255 22.77 -11.67 -1.35
N LEU A 256 22.30 -11.51 -0.11
CA LEU A 256 21.01 -10.86 0.15
C LEU A 256 21.03 -9.37 -0.21
N GLU A 257 22.11 -8.65 0.09
CA GLU A 257 22.26 -7.25 -0.33
C GLU A 257 22.22 -7.12 -1.85
N ALA A 258 22.97 -7.94 -2.57
CA ALA A 258 22.95 -7.94 -4.03
C ALA A 258 21.56 -8.26 -4.61
N ALA A 259 20.82 -9.18 -3.99
CA ALA A 259 19.45 -9.48 -4.38
C ALA A 259 18.50 -8.30 -4.12
N CYS A 260 18.66 -7.58 -3.01
CA CYS A 260 17.89 -6.36 -2.73
C CYS A 260 18.21 -5.25 -3.75
N GLU A 261 19.47 -5.07 -4.14
CA GLU A 261 19.86 -4.12 -5.19
C GLU A 261 19.21 -4.48 -6.53
N ALA A 262 19.33 -5.73 -6.96
CA ALA A 262 18.71 -6.22 -8.21
C ALA A 262 17.17 -6.05 -8.18
N PHE A 263 16.54 -6.29 -7.02
CA PHE A 263 15.11 -6.05 -6.84
C PHE A 263 14.78 -4.56 -7.00
N MET A 264 15.53 -3.67 -6.34
CA MET A 264 15.31 -2.21 -6.45
C MET A 264 15.46 -1.74 -7.90
N ASP A 265 16.47 -2.21 -8.61
CA ASP A 265 16.67 -1.89 -10.02
C ASP A 265 15.50 -2.37 -10.88
N LYS A 266 15.06 -3.61 -10.68
CA LYS A 266 13.91 -4.18 -11.40
C LYS A 266 12.63 -3.37 -11.20
N VAL A 267 12.28 -3.05 -9.96
CA VAL A 267 10.99 -2.41 -9.65
C VAL A 267 10.98 -0.92 -9.99
N ASN A 268 12.11 -0.22 -9.85
CA ASN A 268 12.21 1.21 -10.11
C ASN A 268 12.40 1.54 -11.59
N ASN A 269 12.88 0.59 -12.41
CA ASN A 269 12.99 0.73 -13.86
C ASN A 269 11.71 0.31 -14.60
N ARG A 270 10.74 -0.30 -13.93
CA ARG A 270 9.46 -0.66 -14.52
C ARG A 270 8.46 0.47 -14.38
N ALA A 271 7.71 0.78 -15.47
CA ALA A 271 6.63 1.77 -15.41
C ALA A 271 5.58 1.41 -14.34
N HIS A 272 5.32 2.34 -13.44
CA HIS A 272 4.37 2.17 -12.35
C HIS A 272 2.93 2.24 -12.87
N SER A 273 2.06 1.35 -12.40
CA SER A 273 0.67 1.22 -12.90
C SER A 273 -0.17 2.50 -12.78
N VAL A 274 0.07 3.33 -11.77
CA VAL A 274 -0.68 4.57 -11.52
C VAL A 274 -0.07 5.75 -12.29
N THR A 275 1.25 5.98 -12.16
CA THR A 275 1.91 7.13 -12.78
C THR A 275 2.21 6.92 -14.26
N ARG A 276 2.20 5.67 -14.73
CA ARG A 276 2.59 5.27 -16.09
C ARG A 276 4.03 5.63 -16.47
N ARG A 277 4.83 6.06 -15.50
CA ARG A 277 6.23 6.45 -15.64
C ARG A 277 7.11 5.53 -14.79
N ARG A 278 8.40 5.45 -15.12
CA ARG A 278 9.37 4.70 -14.32
C ARG A 278 9.71 5.53 -13.06
N PRO A 279 9.70 4.92 -11.86
CA PRO A 279 10.08 5.59 -10.63
C PRO A 279 11.47 6.24 -10.67
N VAL A 280 12.43 5.62 -11.35
CA VAL A 280 13.79 6.17 -11.48
C VAL A 280 13.82 7.50 -12.24
N ASP A 281 13.03 7.65 -13.31
CA ASP A 281 12.97 8.89 -14.07
C ASP A 281 12.28 10.00 -13.25
N MET A 282 11.23 9.64 -12.51
CA MET A 282 10.54 10.56 -11.63
C MET A 282 11.39 10.97 -10.43
N LEU A 283 12.24 10.07 -9.91
CA LEU A 283 13.14 10.41 -8.81
C LEU A 283 14.08 11.58 -9.20
N ALA A 284 14.61 11.57 -10.42
CA ALA A 284 15.47 12.67 -10.89
C ALA A 284 14.77 14.04 -10.84
N GLU A 285 13.46 14.08 -11.10
CA GLU A 285 12.64 15.30 -10.95
C GLU A 285 12.38 15.64 -9.48
N GLU A 286 12.13 14.63 -8.63
CA GLU A 286 11.83 14.82 -7.20
C GLU A 286 13.05 15.27 -6.40
N GLN A 287 14.26 14.88 -6.80
CA GLN A 287 15.52 15.25 -6.13
C GLN A 287 15.66 16.77 -5.98
N ALA A 288 15.19 17.57 -6.93
CA ALA A 288 15.19 19.03 -6.84
C ALA A 288 14.34 19.60 -5.68
N ARG A 289 13.46 18.78 -5.09
CA ARG A 289 12.55 19.14 -3.99
C ARG A 289 12.93 18.49 -2.66
N LEU A 290 13.91 17.59 -2.65
CA LEU A 290 14.43 17.00 -1.43
C LEU A 290 15.36 18.00 -0.72
N HIS A 291 15.38 17.94 0.60
CA HIS A 291 16.30 18.75 1.42
C HIS A 291 17.72 18.20 1.31
N ARG A 292 18.68 19.09 1.24
CA ARG A 292 20.10 18.69 1.34
C ARG A 292 20.37 18.08 2.70
N ILE A 293 21.03 16.94 2.73
CA ILE A 293 21.47 16.27 3.94
C ILE A 293 22.94 16.59 4.24
N PRO A 294 23.36 16.54 5.51
CA PRO A 294 24.77 16.67 5.89
C PRO A 294 25.63 15.58 5.24
N ASP A 295 26.88 15.92 4.95
CA ASP A 295 27.82 14.98 4.33
C ASP A 295 28.19 13.82 5.28
N GLU A 296 28.27 14.10 6.58
CA GLU A 296 28.51 13.09 7.60
C GLU A 296 27.20 12.40 8.04
N PRO A 297 27.23 11.09 8.33
CA PRO A 297 26.07 10.39 8.87
C PRO A 297 25.81 10.82 10.33
N TYR A 298 24.52 10.81 10.73
CA TYR A 298 24.16 11.04 12.13
C TYR A 298 24.71 9.94 13.04
N THR A 299 25.53 10.33 14.01
CA THR A 299 26.08 9.40 15.00
C THR A 299 25.22 9.41 16.26
N ILE A 300 24.78 8.23 16.68
CA ILE A 300 24.02 8.08 17.92
C ILE A 300 25.00 8.07 19.10
N ALA A 301 24.93 9.08 19.95
CA ALA A 301 25.51 8.97 21.27
C ALA A 301 24.68 7.98 22.09
N PHE A 302 25.25 6.83 22.44
CA PHE A 302 24.58 5.81 23.26
C PHE A 302 24.41 6.21 24.74
N GLY A 303 24.50 7.50 25.06
CA GLY A 303 24.29 8.05 26.40
C GLY A 303 25.52 8.01 27.29
N GLU A 304 26.69 7.59 26.76
CA GLU A 304 27.95 7.62 27.49
C GLU A 304 28.93 8.57 26.80
N SER A 305 29.32 9.63 27.47
CA SER A 305 30.43 10.48 27.04
C SER A 305 31.74 9.92 27.55
N ARG A 306 32.76 9.95 26.72
CA ARG A 306 34.13 9.56 27.09
C ARG A 306 35.09 10.69 26.68
N SER A 307 36.07 10.95 27.53
CA SER A 307 37.11 11.88 27.16
C SER A 307 38.06 11.21 26.19
N VAL A 308 38.39 11.92 25.12
CA VAL A 308 39.44 11.51 24.18
C VAL A 308 40.82 11.80 24.81
N SER A 309 41.69 10.80 24.85
CA SER A 309 43.04 10.98 25.35
C SER A 309 43.88 11.75 24.34
N TRP A 310 44.99 12.30 24.80
CA TRP A 310 45.98 12.97 23.93
C TRP A 310 46.54 12.10 22.80
N SER A 311 46.42 10.77 22.90
CA SER A 311 46.77 9.81 21.85
C SER A 311 45.58 9.47 20.92
N SER A 312 44.53 10.28 20.86
CA SER A 312 43.34 10.09 20.07
C SER A 312 42.67 8.71 20.30
N THR A 313 42.58 8.32 21.59
CA THR A 313 41.93 7.08 21.98
C THR A 313 40.87 7.31 23.07
N ILE A 314 39.85 6.47 23.08
CA ILE A 314 38.85 6.37 24.14
C ILE A 314 38.92 4.99 24.80
N GLN A 315 38.61 4.91 26.08
CA GLN A 315 38.47 3.66 26.79
C GLN A 315 36.95 3.36 26.99
N PHE A 316 36.50 2.21 26.51
CA PHE A 316 35.11 1.79 26.63
C PHE A 316 35.05 0.29 26.96
N ARG A 317 34.35 -0.07 28.04
CA ARG A 317 34.14 -1.45 28.50
C ARG A 317 35.44 -2.28 28.59
N GLY A 318 36.52 -1.66 29.06
CA GLY A 318 37.83 -2.33 29.23
C GLY A 318 38.67 -2.43 27.95
N ALA A 319 38.17 -2.02 26.80
CA ALA A 319 38.91 -1.93 25.55
C ALA A 319 39.26 -0.49 25.21
N ARG A 320 40.38 -0.29 24.48
CA ARG A 320 40.80 1.00 23.96
C ARG A 320 40.54 1.08 22.46
N TYR A 321 39.91 2.16 22.04
CA TYR A 321 39.54 2.40 20.64
C TYR A 321 40.19 3.68 20.15
N SER A 322 40.75 3.66 18.95
CA SER A 322 41.22 4.87 18.28
C SER A 322 40.05 5.68 17.77
N VAL A 323 40.11 6.98 17.84
CA VAL A 323 39.13 7.94 17.30
C VAL A 323 39.84 8.95 16.41
N PRO A 324 39.12 9.62 15.49
CA PRO A 324 39.70 10.70 14.69
C PRO A 324 40.37 11.76 15.57
N HIS A 325 41.51 12.25 15.16
CA HIS A 325 42.27 13.25 15.90
C HIS A 325 41.61 14.63 15.99
N THR A 326 40.57 14.82 15.23
CA THR A 326 39.74 16.05 15.18
C THR A 326 38.63 16.10 16.23
N LEU A 327 38.51 15.06 17.07
CA LEU A 327 37.51 14.98 18.14
C LEU A 327 38.02 15.54 19.46
#